data_09da8320757011dbc4c37a8cc1bc4904
#
_entry.id   09da8320757011dbc4c37a8cc1bc4904
#
_cell.length_a   1.000
_cell.length_b   1.000
_cell.length_c   1.000
_cell.angle_alpha   90.00
_cell.angle_beta   90.00
_cell.angle_gamma   90.00
#
_symmetry.space_group_name_H-M   'P 1'
#
loop_
_entity.id
_entity.type
_entity.pdbx_description
1 polymer ?
#
loop_
_entity_poly.entity_id
_entity_poly.type
_entity_poly.pdbx_seq_one_letter_code
_entity_poly.pdbx_strand_id
1 'polypeptide(L)'
;MWLEYELLTRPELEGCYCVSTSYRQEQNPQEGRHELIFPMFEFEAPGNFEDLLQMENDLCKFLGFKTDRNLAPYNDLEFPGGMYQSVLAKYTGPELDADHEEKMYKEYGDVFFLTRFPESTSPFWNMKISEDRGPKGVKLANKCDVIMGGMETIGSAERATDVQEMKEQFYTISDGEYANLLFNLFGKDRVELELFKFLSHDFIPRYGGGIGVTRMISAMKRAGLIVKNDQE
;
A
#
# COMPACT_ATOMS: atom_id res chain seq x y z
N MET A 1 -10.59 -4.08 -5.34
CA MET A 1 -12.01 -4.14 -4.94
C MET A 1 -12.68 -5.49 -5.19
N TRP A 2 -12.22 -6.35 -6.12
CA TRP A 2 -12.83 -7.68 -6.30
C TRP A 2 -12.63 -8.58 -5.08
N LEU A 3 -11.41 -8.67 -4.54
CA LEU A 3 -11.12 -9.42 -3.31
C LEU A 3 -11.90 -8.86 -2.11
N GLU A 4 -12.01 -7.57 -2.03
CA GLU A 4 -12.79 -6.89 -0.99
C GLU A 4 -14.28 -7.27 -1.08
N TYR A 5 -14.84 -7.33 -2.30
CA TYR A 5 -16.19 -7.84 -2.52
C TYR A 5 -16.36 -9.29 -2.07
N GLU A 6 -15.41 -10.17 -2.42
CA GLU A 6 -15.45 -11.58 -1.99
C GLU A 6 -15.43 -11.69 -0.45
N LEU A 7 -14.58 -10.92 0.22
CA LEU A 7 -14.48 -10.91 1.67
C LEU A 7 -15.78 -10.39 2.33
N LEU A 8 -16.39 -9.32 1.79
CA LEU A 8 -17.61 -8.74 2.34
C LEU A 8 -18.84 -9.63 2.13
N THR A 9 -18.86 -10.44 1.08
CA THR A 9 -19.99 -11.35 0.78
C THR A 9 -19.86 -12.73 1.38
N ARG A 10 -18.68 -13.07 1.91
CA ARG A 10 -18.35 -14.36 2.49
C ARG A 10 -17.71 -14.20 3.86
N PRO A 11 -18.51 -13.96 4.91
CA PRO A 11 -18.00 -13.67 6.25
C PRO A 11 -17.23 -14.82 6.91
N GLU A 12 -17.31 -16.03 6.35
CA GLU A 12 -16.56 -17.21 6.78
C GLU A 12 -15.10 -17.21 6.35
N LEU A 13 -14.70 -16.30 5.44
CA LEU A 13 -13.32 -16.24 4.97
C LEU A 13 -12.42 -15.56 6.00
N GLU A 14 -11.32 -16.21 6.34
CA GLU A 14 -10.24 -15.65 7.15
C GLU A 14 -9.35 -14.68 6.34
N GLY A 15 -9.50 -14.66 5.02
CA GLY A 15 -8.82 -13.82 4.05
C GLY A 15 -8.91 -14.41 2.65
N CYS A 16 -8.58 -13.61 1.66
CA CYS A 16 -8.54 -14.04 0.28
C CYS A 16 -7.38 -13.37 -0.48
N TYR A 17 -6.93 -14.01 -1.53
CA TYR A 17 -5.85 -13.49 -2.38
C TYR A 17 -6.04 -13.89 -3.84
N CYS A 18 -5.37 -13.17 -4.71
CA CYS A 18 -5.22 -13.57 -6.10
C CYS A 18 -3.84 -13.18 -6.64
N VAL A 19 -3.45 -13.82 -7.73
CA VAL A 19 -2.31 -13.36 -8.53
C VAL A 19 -2.87 -12.83 -9.84
N SER A 20 -2.64 -11.56 -10.09
CA SER A 20 -3.13 -10.86 -11.27
C SER A 20 -1.97 -10.32 -12.11
N THR A 21 -2.27 -9.97 -13.35
CA THR A 21 -1.35 -9.21 -14.19
C THR A 21 -1.77 -7.74 -14.17
N SER A 22 -0.90 -6.90 -13.64
CA SER A 22 -1.11 -5.45 -13.61
C SER A 22 -0.51 -4.79 -14.83
N TYR A 23 -1.19 -3.76 -15.31
CA TYR A 23 -0.79 -2.93 -16.46
C TYR A 23 -0.65 -1.49 -15.98
N ARG A 24 0.48 -0.87 -16.27
CA ARG A 24 0.76 0.52 -15.91
C ARG A 24 0.96 1.36 -17.17
N GLN A 25 0.26 2.46 -17.26
CA GLN A 25 0.52 3.48 -18.26
C GLN A 25 1.43 4.54 -17.64
N GLU A 26 2.75 4.33 -17.79
CA GLU A 26 3.77 5.24 -17.29
C GLU A 26 4.31 6.08 -18.45
N GLN A 27 4.25 7.39 -18.33
CA GLN A 27 4.72 8.30 -19.40
C GLN A 27 6.24 8.31 -19.52
N ASN A 28 6.95 8.16 -18.39
CA ASN A 28 8.41 8.17 -18.31
C ASN A 28 8.91 6.98 -17.49
N PRO A 29 8.84 5.75 -18.02
CA PRO A 29 9.26 4.58 -17.28
C PRO A 29 10.77 4.59 -17.03
N GLN A 30 11.18 4.34 -15.79
CA GLN A 30 12.57 4.17 -15.41
C GLN A 30 12.94 2.68 -15.57
N GLU A 31 13.99 2.42 -16.34
CA GLU A 31 14.50 1.06 -16.54
C GLU A 31 14.90 0.42 -15.20
N GLY A 32 14.53 -0.85 -15.02
CA GLY A 32 14.79 -1.61 -13.79
C GLY A 32 13.88 -1.26 -12.60
N ARG A 33 13.01 -0.23 -12.74
CA ARG A 33 12.07 0.19 -11.68
C ARG A 33 10.61 0.13 -12.12
N HIS A 34 10.32 0.53 -13.36
CA HIS A 34 8.97 0.61 -13.89
C HIS A 34 8.75 -0.38 -15.01
N GLU A 35 8.21 -1.55 -14.66
CA GLU A 35 7.67 -2.48 -15.66
C GLU A 35 6.25 -2.04 -16.03
N LEU A 36 5.92 -2.10 -17.33
CA LEU A 36 4.59 -1.73 -17.83
C LEU A 36 3.57 -2.84 -17.63
N ILE A 37 4.04 -4.08 -17.55
CA ILE A 37 3.25 -5.29 -17.33
C ILE A 37 3.98 -6.11 -16.27
N PHE A 38 3.33 -6.38 -15.14
CA PHE A 38 3.98 -7.09 -14.05
C PHE A 38 2.97 -7.91 -13.23
N PRO A 39 3.39 -9.03 -12.63
CA PRO A 39 2.55 -9.81 -11.75
C PRO A 39 2.40 -9.10 -10.40
N MET A 40 1.16 -9.08 -9.90
CA MET A 40 0.80 -8.63 -8.57
C MET A 40 0.23 -9.80 -7.78
N PHE A 41 0.66 -9.94 -6.53
CA PHE A 41 -0.04 -10.74 -5.54
C PHE A 41 -0.89 -9.78 -4.69
N GLU A 42 -2.20 -9.91 -4.78
CA GLU A 42 -3.15 -9.05 -4.08
C GLU A 42 -3.81 -9.85 -2.96
N PHE A 43 -4.09 -9.20 -1.83
CA PHE A 43 -4.70 -9.83 -0.66
C PHE A 43 -5.67 -8.89 0.04
N GLU A 44 -6.69 -9.48 0.68
CA GLU A 44 -7.62 -8.83 1.61
C GLU A 44 -7.92 -9.77 2.77
N ALA A 45 -7.97 -9.25 4.01
CA ALA A 45 -8.26 -10.01 5.21
C ALA A 45 -9.02 -9.16 6.25
N PRO A 46 -9.80 -9.79 7.15
CA PRO A 46 -10.38 -9.10 8.31
C PRO A 46 -9.27 -8.62 9.24
N GLY A 47 -9.47 -7.46 9.87
CA GLY A 47 -8.53 -6.90 10.84
C GLY A 47 -8.38 -5.39 10.69
N ASN A 48 -7.47 -4.84 11.47
CA ASN A 48 -7.17 -3.42 11.55
C ASN A 48 -5.76 -3.11 11.02
N PHE A 49 -5.29 -1.88 11.21
CA PHE A 49 -3.98 -1.45 10.71
C PHE A 49 -2.82 -2.17 11.41
N GLU A 50 -2.94 -2.45 12.69
CA GLU A 50 -1.94 -3.16 13.47
C GLU A 50 -1.82 -4.62 13.01
N ASP A 51 -2.96 -5.29 12.70
CA ASP A 51 -3.00 -6.64 12.13
C ASP A 51 -2.32 -6.68 10.76
N LEU A 52 -2.55 -5.66 9.92
CA LEU A 52 -1.88 -5.50 8.63
C LEU A 52 -0.36 -5.41 8.79
N LEU A 53 0.11 -4.50 9.65
CA LEU A 53 1.55 -4.29 9.87
C LEU A 53 2.20 -5.57 10.41
N GLN A 54 1.54 -6.28 11.32
CA GLN A 54 2.04 -7.54 11.87
C GLN A 54 2.12 -8.63 10.80
N MET A 55 1.11 -8.77 9.95
CA MET A 55 1.11 -9.73 8.84
C MET A 55 2.27 -9.47 7.87
N GLU A 56 2.49 -8.22 7.48
CA GLU A 56 3.59 -7.84 6.59
C GLU A 56 4.97 -8.05 7.25
N ASN A 57 5.09 -7.75 8.55
CA ASN A 57 6.29 -8.03 9.32
C ASN A 57 6.60 -9.54 9.35
N ASP A 58 5.60 -10.37 9.60
CA ASP A 58 5.77 -11.82 9.64
C ASP A 58 6.07 -12.41 8.26
N LEU A 59 5.50 -11.85 7.20
CA LEU A 59 5.86 -12.17 5.81
C LEU A 59 7.34 -11.88 5.54
N CYS A 60 7.82 -10.69 5.89
CA CYS A 60 9.25 -10.32 5.69
C CYS A 60 10.18 -11.27 6.46
N LYS A 61 9.84 -11.64 7.69
CA LYS A 61 10.59 -12.63 8.49
C LYS A 61 10.56 -14.01 7.84
N PHE A 62 9.39 -14.47 7.41
CA PHE A 62 9.22 -15.76 6.74
C PHE A 62 10.05 -15.87 5.47
N LEU A 63 10.16 -14.78 4.70
CA LEU A 63 10.99 -14.71 3.50
C LEU A 63 12.50 -14.65 3.81
N GLY A 64 12.87 -14.49 5.08
CA GLY A 64 14.25 -14.53 5.55
C GLY A 64 14.94 -13.18 5.66
N PHE A 65 14.23 -12.07 5.46
CA PHE A 65 14.78 -10.73 5.70
C PHE A 65 15.17 -10.57 7.17
N LYS A 66 16.21 -9.77 7.41
CA LYS A 66 16.74 -9.51 8.76
C LYS A 66 16.91 -8.02 8.95
N THR A 67 16.69 -7.58 10.18
CA THR A 67 17.00 -6.21 10.59
C THR A 67 18.43 -6.12 11.16
N ASP A 68 19.04 -4.95 11.04
CA ASP A 68 20.24 -4.65 11.83
C ASP A 68 19.80 -4.44 13.29
N ARG A 69 20.40 -5.20 14.21
CA ARG A 69 20.10 -5.14 15.66
C ARG A 69 20.37 -3.78 16.29
N ASN A 70 21.08 -2.90 15.59
CA ASN A 70 21.37 -1.54 16.06
C ASN A 70 20.26 -0.53 15.67
N LEU A 71 19.31 -0.92 14.83
CA LEU A 71 18.19 -0.08 14.44
C LEU A 71 17.02 -0.27 15.42
N ALA A 72 16.36 0.83 15.75
CA ALA A 72 15.15 0.76 16.55
C ALA A 72 14.01 0.15 15.71
N PRO A 73 13.29 -0.84 16.24
CA PRO A 73 12.11 -1.37 15.60
C PRO A 73 10.99 -0.32 15.54
N TYR A 74 10.11 -0.44 14.56
CA TYR A 74 8.93 0.41 14.48
C TYR A 74 7.79 -0.21 15.28
N ASN A 75 7.36 0.48 16.34
CA ASN A 75 6.38 -0.05 17.29
C ASN A 75 6.80 -1.45 17.81
N ASP A 76 5.90 -2.45 17.65
CA ASP A 76 6.14 -3.84 18.06
C ASP A 76 6.66 -4.73 16.90
N LEU A 77 7.03 -4.13 15.74
CA LEU A 77 7.56 -4.85 14.59
C LEU A 77 9.06 -5.15 14.78
N GLU A 78 9.58 -6.13 14.03
CA GLU A 78 11.02 -6.42 14.02
C GLU A 78 11.81 -5.40 13.20
N PHE A 79 11.20 -4.86 12.13
CA PHE A 79 11.85 -3.97 11.17
C PHE A 79 11.67 -2.50 11.52
N PRO A 80 12.60 -1.62 11.08
CA PRO A 80 12.47 -0.17 11.25
C PRO A 80 11.31 0.38 10.40
N GLY A 81 10.82 1.53 10.82
CA GLY A 81 9.77 2.25 10.10
C GLY A 81 9.60 3.68 10.57
N GLY A 82 8.67 4.38 9.96
CA GLY A 82 8.34 5.76 10.31
C GLY A 82 7.09 6.26 9.62
N MET A 83 6.48 7.28 10.21
CA MET A 83 5.38 7.98 9.56
C MET A 83 5.89 8.81 8.40
N TYR A 84 5.14 8.84 7.30
CA TYR A 84 5.48 9.56 6.06
C TYR A 84 6.00 10.97 6.31
N GLN A 85 5.29 11.78 7.11
CA GLN A 85 5.67 13.18 7.35
C GLN A 85 6.99 13.32 8.13
N SER A 86 7.26 12.39 9.06
CA SER A 86 8.52 12.39 9.81
C SER A 86 9.70 12.02 8.92
N VAL A 87 9.50 11.07 8.03
CA VAL A 87 10.50 10.66 7.04
C VAL A 87 10.74 11.76 6.01
N LEU A 88 9.68 12.38 5.50
CA LEU A 88 9.78 13.51 4.57
C LEU A 88 10.53 14.71 5.19
N ALA A 89 10.24 15.03 6.46
CA ALA A 89 10.94 16.11 7.16
C ALA A 89 12.46 15.87 7.28
N LYS A 90 12.86 14.58 7.36
CA LYS A 90 14.28 14.20 7.41
C LYS A 90 14.98 14.37 6.07
N TYR A 91 14.33 13.99 4.98
CA TYR A 91 14.97 13.96 3.65
C TYR A 91 14.82 15.25 2.84
N THR A 92 13.95 16.15 3.24
CA THR A 92 13.69 17.43 2.57
C THR A 92 13.20 17.29 1.11
N GLY A 93 11.99 17.75 0.85
CA GLY A 93 11.38 17.69 -0.48
C GLY A 93 9.89 18.00 -0.39
N PRO A 94 9.19 18.14 -1.50
CA PRO A 94 7.74 18.31 -1.53
C PRO A 94 7.02 17.00 -1.22
N GLU A 95 7.61 15.86 -1.61
CA GLU A 95 7.11 14.50 -1.40
C GLU A 95 8.26 13.50 -1.38
N LEU A 96 7.99 12.27 -0.95
CA LEU A 96 8.94 11.17 -1.02
C LEU A 96 8.92 10.56 -2.43
N ASP A 97 10.11 10.28 -2.97
CA ASP A 97 10.32 9.75 -4.31
C ASP A 97 11.31 8.56 -4.28
N ALA A 98 11.64 8.06 -5.47
CA ALA A 98 12.55 6.94 -5.67
C ALA A 98 13.93 7.12 -5.03
N ASP A 99 14.48 8.34 -5.06
CA ASP A 99 15.78 8.63 -4.46
C ASP A 99 15.70 8.57 -2.93
N HIS A 100 14.56 8.95 -2.37
CA HIS A 100 14.30 8.82 -0.94
C HIS A 100 14.15 7.36 -0.50
N GLU A 101 13.52 6.51 -1.30
CA GLU A 101 13.43 5.07 -1.03
C GLU A 101 14.81 4.40 -1.03
N GLU A 102 15.69 4.76 -1.97
CA GLU A 102 17.07 4.28 -1.98
C GLU A 102 17.89 4.80 -0.78
N LYS A 103 17.62 6.01 -0.28
CA LYS A 103 18.19 6.52 0.96
C LYS A 103 17.72 5.73 2.18
N MET A 104 16.41 5.41 2.26
CA MET A 104 15.86 4.56 3.32
C MET A 104 16.56 3.20 3.35
N TYR A 105 16.76 2.58 2.18
CA TYR A 105 17.51 1.33 2.10
C TYR A 105 18.94 1.44 2.66
N LYS A 106 19.68 2.47 2.27
CA LYS A 106 21.05 2.69 2.74
C LYS A 106 21.15 2.96 4.23
N GLU A 107 20.12 3.55 4.80
CA GLU A 107 20.09 3.97 6.20
C GLU A 107 19.50 2.89 7.12
N TYR A 108 18.44 2.22 6.68
CA TYR A 108 17.64 1.31 7.50
C TYR A 108 17.75 -0.16 7.09
N GLY A 109 18.44 -0.47 5.99
CA GLY A 109 18.63 -1.84 5.50
C GLY A 109 17.52 -2.32 4.57
N ASP A 110 17.37 -3.66 4.54
CA ASP A 110 16.60 -4.33 3.49
C ASP A 110 15.09 -4.07 3.53
N VAL A 111 14.53 -3.73 4.70
CA VAL A 111 13.08 -3.54 4.92
C VAL A 111 12.83 -2.30 5.76
N PHE A 112 11.92 -1.44 5.31
CA PHE A 112 11.46 -0.26 6.04
C PHE A 112 9.96 -0.07 5.87
N PHE A 113 9.22 0.13 6.98
CA PHE A 113 7.77 0.37 7.00
C PHE A 113 7.48 1.86 6.94
N LEU A 114 7.03 2.37 5.80
CA LEU A 114 6.59 3.75 5.62
C LEU A 114 5.08 3.82 5.83
N THR A 115 4.64 4.54 6.87
CA THR A 115 3.25 4.47 7.34
C THR A 115 2.58 5.82 7.47
N ARG A 116 1.25 5.83 7.64
CA ARG A 116 0.46 7.03 7.97
C ARG A 116 0.63 8.14 6.94
N PHE A 117 0.12 7.91 5.76
CA PHE A 117 0.21 8.84 4.63
C PHE A 117 -0.75 10.02 4.79
N PRO A 118 -0.29 11.27 4.60
CA PRO A 118 -1.15 12.44 4.67
C PRO A 118 -2.15 12.51 3.51
N GLU A 119 -3.29 13.13 3.72
CA GLU A 119 -4.34 13.32 2.71
C GLU A 119 -3.81 13.98 1.42
N SER A 120 -2.79 14.84 1.53
CA SER A 120 -2.12 15.48 0.39
C SER A 120 -1.44 14.51 -0.59
N THR A 121 -1.19 13.25 -0.19
CA THR A 121 -0.67 12.20 -1.09
C THR A 121 -1.78 11.45 -1.82
N SER A 122 -3.01 11.93 -1.74
CA SER A 122 -4.21 11.34 -2.38
C SER A 122 -4.36 9.82 -2.13
N PRO A 123 -4.41 9.38 -0.85
CA PRO A 123 -4.66 7.98 -0.54
C PRO A 123 -5.97 7.53 -1.17
N PHE A 124 -6.05 6.27 -1.60
CA PHE A 124 -7.22 5.79 -2.32
C PHE A 124 -8.50 5.95 -1.49
N TRP A 125 -9.61 6.26 -2.12
CA TRP A 125 -10.86 6.71 -1.50
C TRP A 125 -11.47 5.75 -0.46
N ASN A 126 -11.17 4.46 -0.50
CA ASN A 126 -11.64 3.49 0.48
C ASN A 126 -10.62 3.16 1.58
N MET A 127 -9.52 3.89 1.65
CA MET A 127 -8.57 3.77 2.76
C MET A 127 -9.11 4.48 4.00
N LYS A 128 -8.98 3.84 5.16
CA LYS A 128 -9.42 4.41 6.42
C LYS A 128 -8.55 5.59 6.82
N ILE A 129 -9.20 6.68 7.17
CA ILE A 129 -8.53 7.81 7.81
C ILE A 129 -8.32 7.51 9.30
N SER A 130 -7.10 7.67 9.77
CA SER A 130 -6.73 7.49 11.18
C SER A 130 -7.49 8.48 12.07
N GLU A 131 -7.77 8.05 13.29
CA GLU A 131 -8.24 8.96 14.36
C GLU A 131 -7.12 9.93 14.78
N ASP A 132 -5.88 9.48 14.72
CA ASP A 132 -4.71 10.32 14.93
C ASP A 132 -4.58 11.37 13.83
N ARG A 133 -4.02 12.52 14.20
CA ARG A 133 -3.74 13.60 13.26
C ARG A 133 -2.24 13.87 13.19
N GLY A 134 -1.78 14.15 12.00
CA GLY A 134 -0.43 14.64 11.78
C GLY A 134 -0.23 16.08 12.28
N PRO A 135 0.96 16.64 12.10
CA PRO A 135 1.26 18.02 12.42
C PRO A 135 0.22 18.97 11.83
N LYS A 136 -0.19 19.99 12.60
CA LYS A 136 -1.23 20.98 12.25
C LYS A 136 -2.63 20.38 11.97
N GLY A 137 -2.92 19.18 12.48
CA GLY A 137 -4.22 18.55 12.34
C GLY A 137 -4.46 17.85 10.98
N VAL A 138 -3.40 17.60 10.21
CA VAL A 138 -3.51 16.92 8.90
C VAL A 138 -4.08 15.51 9.09
N LYS A 139 -5.06 15.16 8.26
CA LYS A 139 -5.62 13.80 8.21
C LYS A 139 -4.58 12.83 7.65
N LEU A 140 -4.49 11.66 8.26
CA LEU A 140 -3.57 10.59 7.88
C LEU A 140 -4.36 9.34 7.50
N ALA A 141 -4.06 8.74 6.37
CA ALA A 141 -4.59 7.43 6.01
C ALA A 141 -3.81 6.31 6.71
N ASN A 142 -4.51 5.26 7.12
CA ASN A 142 -3.92 4.01 7.61
C ASN A 142 -3.34 3.21 6.43
N LYS A 143 -2.38 3.82 5.75
CA LYS A 143 -1.65 3.26 4.62
C LYS A 143 -0.24 2.87 5.05
N CYS A 144 0.26 1.77 4.50
CA CYS A 144 1.63 1.31 4.65
C CYS A 144 2.21 1.00 3.27
N ASP A 145 3.41 1.52 3.01
CA ASP A 145 4.25 1.06 1.91
C ASP A 145 5.49 0.39 2.52
N VAL A 146 5.68 -0.90 2.26
CA VAL A 146 6.90 -1.60 2.68
C VAL A 146 7.95 -1.40 1.61
N ILE A 147 8.96 -0.61 1.95
CA ILE A 147 10.12 -0.33 1.12
C ILE A 147 11.12 -1.47 1.30
N MET A 148 11.37 -2.23 0.25
CA MET A 148 12.25 -3.40 0.29
C MET A 148 13.35 -3.27 -0.77
N GLY A 149 14.60 -3.37 -0.33
CA GLY A 149 15.73 -3.20 -1.23
C GLY A 149 15.74 -1.85 -1.98
N GLY A 150 15.19 -0.79 -1.39
CA GLY A 150 15.15 0.55 -1.95
C GLY A 150 13.99 0.83 -2.93
N MET A 151 12.94 0.00 -2.90
CA MET A 151 11.72 0.19 -3.70
C MET A 151 10.48 -0.13 -2.89
N GLU A 152 9.42 0.67 -3.07
CA GLU A 152 8.07 0.28 -2.63
C GLU A 152 7.72 -1.08 -3.27
N THR A 153 7.62 -2.10 -2.44
CA THR A 153 7.37 -3.47 -2.88
C THR A 153 5.98 -3.96 -2.50
N ILE A 154 5.50 -3.55 -1.34
CA ILE A 154 4.13 -3.80 -0.88
C ILE A 154 3.47 -2.44 -0.67
N GLY A 155 2.29 -2.25 -1.26
CA GLY A 155 1.42 -1.12 -0.98
C GLY A 155 0.11 -1.62 -0.38
N SER A 156 -0.23 -1.16 0.82
CA SER A 156 -1.35 -1.70 1.60
C SER A 156 -2.05 -0.65 2.44
N ALA A 157 -3.26 -0.97 2.90
CA ALA A 157 -4.01 -0.09 3.79
C ALA A 157 -5.10 -0.82 4.57
N GLU A 158 -5.44 -0.29 5.74
CA GLU A 158 -6.73 -0.56 6.37
C GLU A 158 -7.84 0.11 5.56
N ARG A 159 -8.95 -0.59 5.38
CA ARG A 159 -10.10 -0.11 4.59
C ARG A 159 -11.09 0.63 5.48
N ALA A 160 -11.68 1.68 4.94
CA ALA A 160 -12.75 2.41 5.60
C ALA A 160 -14.00 1.54 5.77
N THR A 161 -14.74 1.80 6.85
CA THR A 161 -16.02 1.16 7.14
C THR A 161 -17.18 2.17 7.11
N ASP A 162 -16.89 3.47 7.18
CA ASP A 162 -17.88 4.52 7.11
C ASP A 162 -18.28 4.78 5.64
N VAL A 163 -19.53 4.46 5.32
CA VAL A 163 -20.08 4.60 3.96
C VAL A 163 -20.12 6.05 3.49
N GLN A 164 -20.40 6.98 4.42
CA GLN A 164 -20.50 8.39 4.06
C GLN A 164 -19.11 8.99 3.80
N GLU A 165 -18.13 8.62 4.61
CA GLU A 165 -16.72 9.00 4.41
C GLU A 165 -16.21 8.45 3.07
N MET A 166 -16.42 7.16 2.77
CA MET A 166 -16.01 6.55 1.50
C MET A 166 -16.65 7.24 0.31
N LYS A 167 -17.94 7.57 0.40
CA LYS A 167 -18.64 8.28 -0.66
C LYS A 167 -18.08 9.68 -0.88
N GLU A 168 -17.82 10.43 0.18
CA GLU A 168 -17.22 11.76 0.09
C GLU A 168 -15.82 11.68 -0.53
N GLN A 169 -14.99 10.78 -0.07
CA GLN A 169 -13.63 10.56 -0.59
C GLN A 169 -13.64 10.18 -2.08
N PHE A 170 -14.59 9.34 -2.51
CA PHE A 170 -14.70 8.97 -3.93
C PHE A 170 -14.88 10.19 -4.85
N TYR A 171 -15.67 11.18 -4.43
CA TYR A 171 -15.93 12.38 -5.24
C TYR A 171 -14.87 13.48 -5.08
N THR A 172 -14.06 13.44 -4.02
CA THR A 172 -13.14 14.55 -3.68
C THR A 172 -11.67 14.20 -3.88
N ILE A 173 -11.29 12.92 -3.90
CA ILE A 173 -9.91 12.49 -4.11
C ILE A 173 -9.33 13.10 -5.39
N SER A 174 -8.09 13.59 -5.31
CA SER A 174 -7.39 14.26 -6.40
C SER A 174 -8.23 15.42 -7.01
N ASP A 175 -8.83 16.24 -6.13
CA ASP A 175 -9.71 17.35 -6.52
C ASP A 175 -10.88 16.92 -7.45
N GLY A 176 -11.34 15.69 -7.30
CA GLY A 176 -12.43 15.09 -8.08
C GLY A 176 -12.00 14.51 -9.44
N GLU A 177 -10.73 14.56 -9.78
CA GLU A 177 -10.23 14.03 -11.06
C GLU A 177 -10.47 12.53 -11.22
N TYR A 178 -10.37 11.77 -10.12
CA TYR A 178 -10.61 10.32 -10.14
C TYR A 178 -12.06 9.99 -10.56
N ALA A 179 -13.05 10.60 -9.93
CA ALA A 179 -14.46 10.38 -10.27
C ALA A 179 -14.76 10.84 -11.71
N ASN A 180 -14.25 12.00 -12.10
CA ASN A 180 -14.43 12.54 -13.46
C ASN A 180 -13.79 11.63 -14.52
N LEU A 181 -12.63 11.06 -14.27
CA LEU A 181 -12.00 10.09 -15.17
C LEU A 181 -12.89 8.87 -15.38
N LEU A 182 -13.43 8.29 -14.31
CA LEU A 182 -14.33 7.14 -14.40
C LEU A 182 -15.64 7.48 -15.11
N PHE A 183 -16.22 8.65 -14.85
CA PHE A 183 -17.43 9.10 -15.54
C PHE A 183 -17.22 9.26 -17.04
N ASN A 184 -16.06 9.79 -17.44
CA ASN A 184 -15.70 9.95 -18.85
C ASN A 184 -15.46 8.61 -19.56
N LEU A 185 -14.86 7.64 -18.88
CA LEU A 185 -14.52 6.34 -19.46
C LEU A 185 -15.70 5.38 -19.51
N PHE A 186 -16.55 5.38 -18.47
CA PHE A 186 -17.55 4.33 -18.27
C PHE A 186 -18.99 4.84 -18.23
N GLY A 187 -19.20 6.16 -18.24
CA GLY A 187 -20.50 6.81 -18.07
C GLY A 187 -20.89 6.99 -16.60
N LYS A 188 -21.40 8.16 -16.27
CA LYS A 188 -21.73 8.55 -14.90
C LYS A 188 -22.73 7.60 -14.24
N ASP A 189 -23.83 7.31 -14.89
CA ASP A 189 -24.90 6.48 -14.32
C ASP A 189 -24.41 5.07 -13.97
N ARG A 190 -23.53 4.50 -14.80
CA ARG A 190 -22.92 3.19 -14.53
C ARG A 190 -22.00 3.24 -13.33
N VAL A 191 -21.12 4.23 -13.26
CA VAL A 191 -20.17 4.36 -12.15
C VAL A 191 -20.91 4.59 -10.83
N GLU A 192 -21.93 5.47 -10.82
CA GLU A 192 -22.73 5.73 -9.63
C GLU A 192 -23.52 4.49 -9.19
N LEU A 193 -24.04 3.70 -10.13
CA LEU A 193 -24.71 2.44 -9.82
C LEU A 193 -23.75 1.41 -9.19
N GLU A 194 -22.54 1.26 -9.73
CA GLU A 194 -21.55 0.34 -9.17
C GLU A 194 -21.04 0.82 -7.80
N LEU A 195 -20.81 2.12 -7.63
CA LEU A 195 -20.47 2.71 -6.33
C LEU A 195 -21.58 2.47 -5.31
N PHE A 196 -22.85 2.70 -5.69
CA PHE A 196 -23.99 2.44 -4.81
C PHE A 196 -24.07 0.98 -4.38
N LYS A 197 -23.90 0.03 -5.32
CA LYS A 197 -23.87 -1.41 -4.99
C LYS A 197 -22.76 -1.74 -4.01
N PHE A 198 -21.56 -1.22 -4.24
CA PHE A 198 -20.45 -1.42 -3.34
C PHE A 198 -20.73 -0.84 -1.94
N LEU A 199 -21.20 0.40 -1.87
CA LEU A 199 -21.51 1.08 -0.61
C LEU A 199 -22.74 0.50 0.13
N SER A 200 -23.47 -0.44 -0.47
CA SER A 200 -24.61 -1.13 0.15
C SER A 200 -24.22 -2.39 0.94
N HIS A 201 -22.93 -2.74 1.00
CA HIS A 201 -22.45 -3.85 1.83
C HIS A 201 -22.35 -3.46 3.30
N ASP A 202 -22.46 -4.46 4.17
CA ASP A 202 -22.12 -4.33 5.58
C ASP A 202 -20.60 -4.41 5.73
N PHE A 203 -19.95 -3.29 5.97
CA PHE A 203 -18.50 -3.21 6.05
C PHE A 203 -17.98 -3.67 7.41
N ILE A 204 -17.07 -4.62 7.39
CA ILE A 204 -16.29 -5.06 8.55
C ILE A 204 -14.91 -4.37 8.54
N PRO A 205 -14.22 -4.23 9.69
CA PRO A 205 -12.81 -3.89 9.74
C PRO A 205 -12.02 -4.89 8.90
N ARG A 206 -11.24 -4.38 7.96
CA ARG A 206 -10.48 -5.18 7.00
C ARG A 206 -9.29 -4.39 6.48
N TYR A 207 -8.32 -5.12 6.01
CA TYR A 207 -7.14 -4.54 5.37
C TYR A 207 -6.79 -5.33 4.11
N GLY A 208 -6.04 -4.70 3.23
CA GLY A 208 -5.56 -5.37 2.04
C GLY A 208 -4.49 -4.59 1.32
N GLY A 209 -3.89 -5.23 0.34
CA GLY A 209 -2.78 -4.64 -0.38
C GLY A 209 -2.37 -5.45 -1.61
N GLY A 210 -1.29 -4.98 -2.21
CA GLY A 210 -0.67 -5.63 -3.35
C GLY A 210 0.84 -5.71 -3.21
N ILE A 211 1.39 -6.85 -3.57
CA ILE A 211 2.82 -7.14 -3.59
C ILE A 211 3.28 -7.17 -5.04
N GLY A 212 4.18 -6.28 -5.42
CA GLY A 212 4.85 -6.33 -6.72
C GLY A 212 5.81 -7.50 -6.76
N VAL A 213 5.43 -8.60 -7.43
CA VAL A 213 6.19 -9.86 -7.39
C VAL A 213 7.61 -9.68 -7.93
N THR A 214 7.79 -8.93 -9.03
CA THR A 214 9.12 -8.65 -9.60
C THR A 214 9.98 -7.80 -8.66
N ARG A 215 9.38 -6.83 -7.97
CA ARG A 215 10.08 -6.01 -6.96
C ARG A 215 10.47 -6.85 -5.74
N MET A 216 9.59 -7.75 -5.28
CA MET A 216 9.87 -8.68 -4.18
C MET A 216 11.06 -9.58 -4.52
N ILE A 217 11.06 -10.18 -5.71
CA ILE A 217 12.18 -11.01 -6.20
C ILE A 217 13.48 -10.18 -6.26
N SER A 218 13.42 -8.96 -6.74
CA SER A 218 14.59 -8.06 -6.78
C SER A 218 15.11 -7.73 -5.39
N ALA A 219 14.23 -7.44 -4.43
CA ALA A 219 14.60 -7.20 -3.04
C ALA A 219 15.25 -8.43 -2.40
N MET A 220 14.69 -9.63 -2.61
CA MET A 220 15.25 -10.89 -2.12
C MET A 220 16.63 -11.19 -2.74
N LYS A 221 16.84 -10.91 -4.03
CA LYS A 221 18.15 -11.03 -4.69
C LYS A 221 19.16 -10.05 -4.10
N ARG A 222 18.73 -8.80 -3.84
CA ARG A 222 19.59 -7.75 -3.25
C ARG A 222 20.02 -8.11 -1.81
N ALA A 223 19.13 -8.71 -1.03
CA ALA A 223 19.38 -9.19 0.32
C ALA A 223 20.14 -10.54 0.36
N GLY A 224 20.44 -11.16 -0.80
CA GLY A 224 21.15 -12.45 -0.86
C GLY A 224 20.31 -13.65 -0.41
N LEU A 225 18.97 -13.51 -0.35
CA LEU A 225 18.05 -14.56 0.08
C LEU A 225 17.77 -15.59 -1.03
N ILE A 226 17.93 -15.18 -2.29
CA ILE A 226 17.86 -16.06 -3.46
C ILE A 226 19.08 -15.83 -4.33
N VAL A 227 19.67 -16.93 -4.78
CA VAL A 227 20.85 -16.90 -5.65
C VAL A 227 20.45 -16.55 -7.07
N LYS A 228 21.21 -15.66 -7.74
CA LYS A 228 21.12 -15.57 -9.21
C LYS A 228 21.59 -16.90 -9.77
N ASN A 229 20.70 -17.60 -10.48
CA ASN A 229 21.18 -18.66 -11.37
C ASN A 229 21.87 -17.98 -12.56
N ASP A 230 23.20 -18.07 -12.63
CA ASP A 230 23.99 -17.57 -13.76
C ASP A 230 23.83 -18.47 -15.03
N GLN A 231 22.63 -19.06 -15.20
CA GLN A 231 22.30 -19.91 -16.36
C GLN A 231 20.96 -19.44 -16.98
N GLU A 232 20.93 -18.21 -17.50
CA GLU A 232 20.00 -17.82 -18.57
C GLU A 232 20.65 -16.75 -19.45
#